data_2f33007e35013608dad2e7ab22757325
#
_entry.id   2f33007e35013608dad2e7ab22757325
#
_cell.length_a   1.000
_cell.length_b   1.000
_cell.length_c   1.000
_cell.angle_alpha   90.00
_cell.angle_beta   90.00
_cell.angle_gamma   90.00
#
_symmetry.space_group_name_H-M   'P 1'
#
loop_
_entity.id
_entity.type
_entity.pdbx_description
1 polymer ?
#
loop_
_entity_poly.entity_id
_entity_poly.type
_entity_poly.pdbx_seq_one_letter_code
_entity_poly.pdbx_strand_id
1 'polypeptide(L)'
;SQLPDGVVSSLGPDATGVGWVYQYALTSDRHSLGELRSLQDWFLRYQLATVHGVSEVATVGGGVMQYQIEVNPETLQALKIPLKRVVKAVRDANAQVGGRLLEMAEREYMIRGLGYIKNLDDLRSIEVARAPGGGAVLLSDVAHVTRGPDIRRGVAELDGKGEVVAGAVVMRYGETPSKPLTASRPRLRS
;
A
#
# COMPACT_ATOMS: atom_id res chain seq x y z
N SER A 1 23.14 -10.62 -20.17
CA SER A 1 22.14 -9.97 -21.04
C SER A 1 21.57 -8.78 -20.30
N GLN A 2 21.70 -7.59 -20.87
CA GLN A 2 21.10 -6.38 -20.30
C GLN A 2 19.61 -6.37 -20.72
N LEU A 3 18.73 -6.15 -19.76
CA LEU A 3 17.31 -5.97 -20.03
C LEU A 3 17.09 -4.58 -20.68
N PRO A 4 16.09 -4.43 -21.56
CA PRO A 4 15.74 -3.12 -22.11
C PRO A 4 15.38 -2.10 -21.01
N ASP A 5 15.58 -0.82 -21.30
CA ASP A 5 15.26 0.26 -20.38
C ASP A 5 13.78 0.22 -19.95
N GLY A 6 13.54 0.33 -18.65
CA GLY A 6 12.20 0.31 -18.07
C GLY A 6 11.66 -1.08 -17.68
N VAL A 7 12.41 -2.15 -17.93
CA VAL A 7 12.05 -3.51 -17.49
C VAL A 7 12.62 -3.77 -16.11
N VAL A 8 11.75 -4.01 -15.15
CA VAL A 8 12.12 -4.44 -13.79
C VAL A 8 11.92 -5.96 -13.70
N SER A 9 13.01 -6.70 -13.51
CA SER A 9 12.92 -8.14 -13.25
C SER A 9 12.52 -8.39 -11.80
N SER A 10 11.54 -9.26 -11.59
CA SER A 10 11.20 -9.77 -10.25
C SER A 10 11.27 -11.29 -10.25
N LEU A 11 11.75 -11.85 -9.14
CA LEU A 11 11.67 -13.30 -8.94
C LEU A 11 10.22 -13.66 -8.66
N GLY A 12 9.66 -14.60 -9.41
CA GLY A 12 8.38 -15.22 -9.11
C GLY A 12 8.50 -16.23 -7.95
N PRO A 13 7.36 -16.66 -7.36
CA PRO A 13 7.36 -17.70 -6.36
C PRO A 13 7.83 -19.03 -6.94
N ASP A 14 8.60 -19.79 -6.16
CA ASP A 14 9.06 -21.15 -6.49
C ASP A 14 7.96 -22.19 -6.22
N ALA A 15 6.76 -21.91 -6.67
CA ALA A 15 5.58 -22.74 -6.46
C ALA A 15 4.83 -23.00 -7.77
N THR A 16 4.12 -24.13 -7.80
CA THR A 16 3.19 -24.48 -8.87
C THR A 16 1.75 -24.31 -8.39
N GLY A 17 0.78 -24.22 -9.31
CA GLY A 17 -0.65 -24.17 -8.97
C GLY A 17 -1.16 -25.36 -8.17
N VAL A 18 -0.40 -26.46 -8.10
CA VAL A 18 -0.69 -27.64 -7.26
C VAL A 18 -0.27 -27.41 -5.81
N GLY A 19 0.49 -26.37 -5.50
CA GLY A 19 0.98 -26.04 -4.17
C GLY A 19 -0.03 -25.34 -3.25
N TRP A 20 -1.28 -25.17 -3.64
CA TRP A 20 -2.34 -24.61 -2.80
C TRP A 20 -2.74 -25.61 -1.73
N VAL A 21 -2.27 -25.41 -0.50
CA VAL A 21 -2.45 -26.36 0.58
C VAL A 21 -3.49 -25.94 1.61
N TYR A 22 -3.78 -24.66 1.68
CA TYR A 22 -4.74 -24.13 2.63
C TYR A 22 -5.41 -22.87 2.07
N GLN A 23 -6.74 -22.81 2.21
CA GLN A 23 -7.54 -21.64 1.84
C GLN A 23 -8.36 -21.20 3.04
N TYR A 24 -8.54 -19.91 3.20
CA TYR A 24 -9.32 -19.33 4.28
C TYR A 24 -10.03 -18.06 3.83
N ALA A 25 -11.10 -17.71 4.54
CA ALA A 25 -11.82 -16.48 4.36
C ALA A 25 -11.80 -15.65 5.64
N LEU A 26 -11.68 -14.34 5.50
CA LEU A 26 -11.80 -13.37 6.58
C LEU A 26 -13.21 -12.78 6.53
N THR A 27 -13.92 -12.91 7.63
CA THR A 27 -15.26 -12.36 7.84
C THR A 27 -15.28 -11.53 9.11
N SER A 28 -16.03 -10.46 9.14
CA SER A 28 -16.20 -9.63 10.33
C SER A 28 -17.50 -8.84 10.24
N ASP A 29 -18.18 -8.70 11.36
CA ASP A 29 -19.34 -7.84 11.51
C ASP A 29 -18.96 -6.39 11.87
N ARG A 30 -17.66 -6.13 12.15
CA ARG A 30 -17.14 -4.83 12.61
C ARG A 30 -16.24 -4.14 11.60
N HIS A 31 -15.59 -4.89 10.73
CA HIS A 31 -14.60 -4.39 9.79
C HIS A 31 -15.11 -4.45 8.35
N SER A 32 -14.86 -3.38 7.61
CA SER A 32 -15.14 -3.33 6.17
C SER A 32 -14.22 -4.28 5.39
N LEU A 33 -14.62 -4.64 4.16
CA LEU A 33 -13.79 -5.45 3.27
C LEU A 33 -12.40 -4.83 3.01
N GLY A 34 -12.29 -3.50 2.94
CA GLY A 34 -11.02 -2.82 2.78
C GLY A 34 -10.11 -2.92 3.99
N GLU A 35 -10.67 -2.91 5.21
CA GLU A 35 -9.92 -3.14 6.45
C GLU A 35 -9.48 -4.59 6.58
N LEU A 36 -10.36 -5.55 6.25
CA LEU A 36 -10.02 -6.95 6.21
C LEU A 36 -8.92 -7.24 5.17
N ARG A 37 -9.00 -6.57 4.00
CA ARG A 37 -7.95 -6.66 2.98
C ARG A 37 -6.62 -6.09 3.50
N SER A 38 -6.64 -4.98 4.19
CA SER A 38 -5.44 -4.40 4.80
C SER A 38 -4.86 -5.32 5.88
N LEU A 39 -5.69 -5.93 6.73
CA LEU A 39 -5.26 -6.91 7.72
C LEU A 39 -4.61 -8.14 7.06
N GLN A 40 -5.21 -8.61 5.97
CA GLN A 40 -4.67 -9.73 5.20
C GLN A 40 -3.30 -9.40 4.60
N ASP A 41 -3.20 -8.28 3.87
CA ASP A 41 -2.00 -7.93 3.10
C ASP A 41 -0.82 -7.49 3.98
N TRP A 42 -1.10 -6.81 5.12
CA TRP A 42 -0.06 -6.21 5.95
C TRP A 42 0.25 -6.97 7.25
N PHE A 43 -0.60 -7.92 7.65
CA PHE A 43 -0.38 -8.70 8.86
C PHE A 43 -0.40 -10.21 8.59
N LEU A 44 -1.54 -10.77 8.18
CA LEU A 44 -1.68 -12.22 8.06
C LEU A 44 -0.74 -12.82 7.01
N ARG A 45 -0.63 -12.18 5.87
CA ARG A 45 0.28 -12.61 4.79
C ARG A 45 1.71 -12.78 5.29
N TYR A 46 2.22 -11.82 6.04
CA TYR A 46 3.58 -11.90 6.57
C TYR A 46 3.73 -12.97 7.65
N GLN A 47 2.76 -13.08 8.56
CA GLN A 47 2.79 -14.10 9.58
C GLN A 47 2.76 -15.51 9.00
N LEU A 48 1.92 -15.76 8.01
CA LEU A 48 1.82 -17.05 7.36
C LEU A 48 3.04 -17.35 6.46
N ALA A 49 3.64 -16.34 5.85
CA ALA A 49 4.86 -16.50 5.05
C ALA A 49 6.09 -16.90 5.87
N THR A 50 6.08 -16.71 7.21
CA THR A 50 7.17 -17.18 8.08
C THR A 50 7.12 -18.69 8.35
N VAL A 51 6.02 -19.35 8.01
CA VAL A 51 5.88 -20.80 8.21
C VAL A 51 6.78 -21.54 7.23
N HIS A 52 7.57 -22.48 7.75
CA HIS A 52 8.49 -23.28 6.92
C HIS A 52 7.75 -23.99 5.79
N GLY A 53 8.31 -23.93 4.60
CA GLY A 53 7.73 -24.52 3.39
C GLY A 53 6.71 -23.65 2.66
N VAL A 54 6.25 -22.54 3.24
CA VAL A 54 5.37 -21.58 2.55
C VAL A 54 6.19 -20.78 1.55
N SER A 55 5.76 -20.77 0.30
CA SER A 55 6.35 -19.95 -0.77
C SER A 55 5.67 -18.59 -0.84
N GLU A 56 4.35 -18.59 -0.81
CA GLU A 56 3.54 -17.40 -0.99
C GLU A 56 2.21 -17.52 -0.24
N VAL A 57 1.63 -16.38 0.10
CA VAL A 57 0.24 -16.26 0.54
C VAL A 57 -0.48 -15.30 -0.42
N ALA A 58 -1.29 -15.87 -1.29
CA ALA A 58 -2.08 -15.11 -2.25
C ALA A 58 -3.33 -14.55 -1.58
N THR A 59 -3.75 -13.35 -2.00
CA THR A 59 -4.97 -12.69 -1.50
C THR A 59 -5.96 -12.48 -2.62
N VAL A 60 -7.23 -12.80 -2.40
CA VAL A 60 -8.33 -12.59 -3.35
C VAL A 60 -9.49 -11.89 -2.62
N GLY A 61 -10.22 -11.03 -3.34
CA GLY A 61 -11.34 -10.27 -2.81
C GLY A 61 -10.93 -9.04 -2.00
N GLY A 62 -11.91 -8.24 -1.63
CA GLY A 62 -11.75 -6.94 -1.00
C GLY A 62 -11.02 -5.93 -1.89
N GLY A 63 -11.07 -4.67 -1.52
CA GLY A 63 -10.35 -3.58 -2.20
C GLY A 63 -9.10 -3.18 -1.44
N VAL A 64 -7.96 -3.07 -2.13
CA VAL A 64 -6.75 -2.50 -1.53
C VAL A 64 -7.01 -1.02 -1.26
N MET A 65 -6.88 -0.61 0.01
CA MET A 65 -7.10 0.78 0.38
C MET A 65 -5.93 1.66 -0.09
N GLN A 66 -6.26 2.76 -0.73
CA GLN A 66 -5.29 3.73 -1.26
C GLN A 66 -5.73 5.17 -1.00
N TYR A 67 -4.80 6.10 -1.04
CA TYR A 67 -5.12 7.52 -1.14
C TYR A 67 -5.41 7.88 -2.58
N GLN A 68 -6.53 8.53 -2.81
CA GLN A 68 -6.99 8.97 -4.13
C GLN A 68 -6.91 10.49 -4.19
N ILE A 69 -6.28 11.00 -5.24
CA ILE A 69 -6.12 12.43 -5.49
C ILE A 69 -6.83 12.73 -6.81
N GLU A 70 -8.03 13.28 -6.73
CA GLU A 70 -8.84 13.68 -7.87
C GLU A 70 -8.58 15.15 -8.16
N VAL A 71 -7.82 15.42 -9.21
CA VAL A 71 -7.38 16.76 -9.54
C VAL A 71 -8.49 17.50 -10.30
N ASN A 72 -8.75 18.76 -9.94
CA ASN A 72 -9.68 19.61 -10.69
C ASN A 72 -8.94 20.29 -11.85
N PRO A 73 -9.24 19.91 -13.12
CA PRO A 73 -8.52 20.44 -14.28
C PRO A 73 -8.81 21.92 -14.51
N GLU A 74 -10.01 22.41 -14.18
CA GLU A 74 -10.37 23.81 -14.35
C GLU A 74 -9.56 24.71 -13.41
N THR A 75 -9.43 24.29 -12.14
CA THR A 75 -8.62 24.98 -11.14
C THR A 75 -7.15 25.00 -11.53
N LEU A 76 -6.61 23.88 -12.02
CA LEU A 76 -5.24 23.80 -12.50
C LEU A 76 -4.99 24.76 -13.68
N GLN A 77 -5.94 24.83 -14.61
CA GLN A 77 -5.86 25.73 -15.76
C GLN A 77 -5.92 27.20 -15.34
N ALA A 78 -6.84 27.55 -14.44
CA ALA A 78 -6.97 28.92 -13.92
C ALA A 78 -5.71 29.39 -13.20
N LEU A 79 -5.09 28.51 -12.41
CA LEU A 79 -3.85 28.77 -11.68
C LEU A 79 -2.58 28.56 -12.52
N LYS A 80 -2.71 28.12 -13.79
CA LYS A 80 -1.60 27.77 -14.68
C LYS A 80 -0.62 26.75 -14.11
N ILE A 81 -1.14 25.78 -13.35
CA ILE A 81 -0.35 24.72 -12.72
C ILE A 81 -0.42 23.46 -13.60
N PRO A 82 0.69 23.01 -14.18
CA PRO A 82 0.69 21.78 -14.96
C PRO A 82 0.54 20.54 -14.05
N LEU A 83 -0.22 19.54 -14.49
CA LEU A 83 -0.45 18.30 -13.74
C LEU A 83 0.86 17.62 -13.29
N LYS A 84 1.90 17.66 -14.13
CA LYS A 84 3.22 17.13 -13.79
C LYS A 84 3.81 17.73 -12.51
N ARG A 85 3.49 19.00 -12.21
CA ARG A 85 3.95 19.67 -10.99
C ARG A 85 3.24 19.10 -9.76
N VAL A 86 1.93 18.84 -9.85
CA VAL A 86 1.16 18.17 -8.78
C VAL A 86 1.74 16.78 -8.49
N VAL A 87 1.92 15.96 -9.55
CA VAL A 87 2.49 14.62 -9.42
C VAL A 87 3.89 14.67 -8.78
N LYS A 88 4.72 15.63 -9.21
CA LYS A 88 6.05 15.80 -8.62
C LYS A 88 5.98 16.20 -7.15
N ALA A 89 5.13 17.16 -6.79
CA ALA A 89 4.98 17.62 -5.40
C ALA A 89 4.56 16.48 -4.46
N VAL A 90 3.56 15.68 -4.87
CA VAL A 90 3.11 14.51 -4.10
C VAL A 90 4.22 13.46 -3.95
N ARG A 91 4.97 13.20 -5.03
CA ARG A 91 6.08 12.23 -5.00
C ARG A 91 7.21 12.71 -4.09
N ASP A 92 7.59 13.97 -4.18
CA ASP A 92 8.66 14.56 -3.39
C ASP A 92 8.27 14.62 -1.89
N ALA A 93 7.00 14.88 -1.59
CA ALA A 93 6.48 14.90 -0.22
C ALA A 93 6.48 13.51 0.45
N ASN A 94 6.46 12.42 -0.33
CA ASN A 94 6.54 11.06 0.19
C ASN A 94 7.95 10.46 0.05
N ALA A 95 8.95 11.27 -0.20
CA ALA A 95 10.34 10.85 -0.31
C ALA A 95 11.08 11.04 1.02
N GLN A 96 11.79 10.00 1.45
CA GLN A 96 12.74 10.13 2.55
C GLN A 96 14.02 10.75 2.00
N VAL A 97 14.29 12.00 2.36
CA VAL A 97 15.58 12.63 2.05
C VAL A 97 16.58 12.18 3.11
N GLY A 98 17.63 11.48 2.69
CA GLY A 98 18.72 11.07 3.56
C GLY A 98 19.35 12.28 4.26
N GLY A 99 19.75 12.08 5.52
CA GLY A 99 20.26 13.14 6.38
C GLY A 99 21.50 13.82 5.80
N ARG A 100 21.52 15.15 5.86
CA ARG A 100 22.75 15.93 5.74
C ARG A 100 23.33 16.15 7.13
N LEU A 101 24.64 15.98 7.26
CA LEU A 101 25.37 16.46 8.42
C LEU A 101 25.44 17.98 8.34
N LEU A 102 25.00 18.65 9.38
CA LEU A 102 25.20 20.07 9.58
C LEU A 102 26.24 20.24 10.71
N GLU A 103 27.41 20.70 10.37
CA GLU A 103 28.42 21.09 11.36
C GLU A 103 28.16 22.53 11.78
N MET A 104 27.80 22.72 13.03
CA MET A 104 27.70 24.05 13.66
C MET A 104 28.35 24.02 15.02
N ALA A 105 29.30 24.94 15.22
CA ALA A 105 29.95 25.20 16.52
C ALA A 105 30.48 23.92 17.24
N GLU A 106 31.34 23.17 16.57
CA GLU A 106 31.95 21.93 17.06
C GLU A 106 30.99 20.78 17.42
N ARG A 107 29.74 20.84 16.90
CA ARG A 107 28.76 19.78 17.05
C ARG A 107 28.21 19.36 15.70
N GLU A 108 28.07 18.06 15.51
CA GLU A 108 27.45 17.47 14.34
C GLU A 108 25.94 17.26 14.61
N TYR A 109 25.10 17.82 13.76
CA TYR A 109 23.65 17.60 13.79
C TYR A 109 23.24 16.80 12.57
N MET A 110 22.63 15.64 12.79
CA MET A 110 22.04 14.85 11.72
C MET A 110 20.63 15.36 11.42
N ILE A 111 20.46 16.02 10.27
CA ILE A 111 19.15 16.45 9.80
C ILE A 111 18.51 15.28 9.04
N ARG A 112 17.45 14.73 9.57
CA ARG A 112 16.65 13.69 8.91
C ARG A 112 15.32 14.30 8.44
N GLY A 113 15.11 14.37 7.12
CA GLY A 113 13.80 14.71 6.55
C GLY A 113 12.84 13.52 6.73
N LEU A 114 11.89 13.63 7.66
CA LEU A 114 10.82 12.64 7.82
C LEU A 114 9.65 13.05 6.89
N GLY A 115 9.67 12.56 5.64
CA GLY A 115 8.72 12.93 4.60
C GLY A 115 7.63 11.88 4.33
N TYR A 116 7.33 10.97 5.28
CA TYR A 116 6.25 10.01 5.04
C TYR A 116 4.87 10.60 5.34
N ILE A 117 4.00 10.50 4.36
CA ILE A 117 2.58 10.82 4.48
C ILE A 117 1.94 9.79 5.40
N LYS A 118 1.34 10.23 6.50
CA LYS A 118 0.72 9.37 7.50
C LYS A 118 -0.81 9.40 7.43
N ASN A 119 -1.36 10.52 7.01
CA ASN A 119 -2.80 10.75 7.00
C ASN A 119 -3.23 11.62 5.81
N LEU A 120 -4.54 11.84 5.66
CA LEU A 120 -5.11 12.66 4.61
C LEU A 120 -4.74 14.14 4.72
N ASP A 121 -4.54 14.64 5.93
CA ASP A 121 -4.25 16.06 6.16
C ASP A 121 -2.81 16.39 5.77
N ASP A 122 -1.88 15.44 5.94
CA ASP A 122 -0.51 15.56 5.42
C ASP A 122 -0.54 15.71 3.89
N LEU A 123 -1.38 14.92 3.20
CA LEU A 123 -1.56 15.04 1.75
C LEU A 123 -2.17 16.38 1.35
N ARG A 124 -3.24 16.79 2.03
CA ARG A 124 -3.95 18.05 1.74
C ARG A 124 -3.07 19.27 1.89
N SER A 125 -2.13 19.24 2.82
CA SER A 125 -1.21 20.34 3.14
C SER A 125 0.03 20.42 2.23
N ILE A 126 0.18 19.52 1.24
CA ILE A 126 1.32 19.56 0.30
C ILE A 126 1.25 20.83 -0.55
N GLU A 127 2.31 21.64 -0.53
CA GLU A 127 2.46 22.80 -1.42
C GLU A 127 2.76 22.34 -2.86
N VAL A 128 1.83 22.60 -3.77
CA VAL A 128 1.98 22.26 -5.20
C VAL A 128 2.51 23.42 -6.03
N ALA A 129 2.27 24.66 -5.62
CA ALA A 129 2.73 25.87 -6.30
C ALA A 129 2.75 27.07 -5.36
N ARG A 130 3.24 28.20 -5.86
CA ARG A 130 3.07 29.53 -5.25
C ARG A 130 2.28 30.43 -6.18
N ALA A 131 1.29 31.11 -5.63
CA ALA A 131 0.54 32.12 -6.34
C ALA A 131 1.41 33.34 -6.66
N PRO A 132 1.09 34.13 -7.69
CA PRO A 132 1.83 35.37 -8.01
C PRO A 132 1.93 36.37 -6.85
N GLY A 133 1.00 36.32 -5.89
CA GLY A 133 1.02 37.13 -4.65
C GLY A 133 1.81 36.52 -3.49
N GLY A 134 2.57 35.42 -3.71
CA GLY A 134 3.44 34.79 -2.72
C GLY A 134 2.76 33.76 -1.81
N GLY A 135 1.43 33.57 -1.90
CA GLY A 135 0.69 32.55 -1.14
C GLY A 135 0.99 31.14 -1.63
N ALA A 136 1.10 30.18 -0.71
CA ALA A 136 1.20 28.77 -1.07
C ALA A 136 -0.14 28.27 -1.63
N VAL A 137 -0.08 27.52 -2.74
CA VAL A 137 -1.21 26.75 -3.28
C VAL A 137 -1.05 25.33 -2.81
N LEU A 138 -2.00 24.84 -2.01
CA LEU A 138 -1.97 23.52 -1.43
C LEU A 138 -2.64 22.50 -2.36
N LEU A 139 -2.37 21.22 -2.12
CA LEU A 139 -3.02 20.13 -2.87
C LEU A 139 -4.54 20.17 -2.67
N SER A 140 -5.02 20.51 -1.47
CA SER A 140 -6.45 20.71 -1.18
C SER A 140 -7.13 21.79 -2.01
N ASP A 141 -6.38 22.77 -2.54
CA ASP A 141 -6.94 23.86 -3.33
C ASP A 141 -7.18 23.44 -4.79
N VAL A 142 -6.48 22.41 -5.26
CA VAL A 142 -6.50 21.96 -6.66
C VAL A 142 -7.00 20.52 -6.84
N ALA A 143 -7.21 19.78 -5.74
CA ALA A 143 -7.60 18.39 -5.79
C ALA A 143 -8.49 17.98 -4.61
N HIS A 144 -9.38 17.03 -4.86
CA HIS A 144 -10.10 16.33 -3.81
C HIS A 144 -9.28 15.11 -3.35
N VAL A 145 -8.96 15.06 -2.06
CA VAL A 145 -8.13 13.99 -1.47
C VAL A 145 -8.97 13.11 -0.57
N THR A 146 -9.08 11.84 -0.93
CA THR A 146 -9.87 10.84 -0.21
C THR A 146 -9.07 9.57 0.04
N ARG A 147 -9.63 8.69 0.87
CA ARG A 147 -9.17 7.31 1.03
C ARG A 147 -10.26 6.39 0.52
N GLY A 148 -9.92 5.56 -0.44
CA GLY A 148 -10.87 4.64 -1.07
C GLY A 148 -10.21 3.35 -1.52
N PRO A 149 -11.01 2.34 -1.90
CA PRO A 149 -10.48 1.11 -2.46
C PRO A 149 -9.94 1.35 -3.88
N ASP A 150 -8.88 0.66 -4.25
CA ASP A 150 -8.40 0.54 -5.63
C ASP A 150 -9.45 -0.16 -6.51
N ILE A 151 -9.26 -0.08 -7.82
CA ILE A 151 -10.08 -0.79 -8.79
C ILE A 151 -10.12 -2.28 -8.42
N ARG A 152 -11.33 -2.81 -8.31
CA ARG A 152 -11.55 -4.21 -7.96
C ARG A 152 -10.96 -5.13 -9.03
N ARG A 153 -10.04 -6.01 -8.62
CA ARG A 153 -9.36 -6.97 -9.52
C ARG A 153 -9.82 -8.41 -9.35
N GLY A 154 -10.58 -8.69 -8.30
CA GLY A 154 -11.10 -10.02 -8.02
C GLY A 154 -12.15 -9.98 -6.93
N VAL A 155 -13.01 -10.98 -6.94
CA VAL A 155 -14.09 -11.18 -5.95
C VAL A 155 -13.91 -12.55 -5.33
N ALA A 156 -14.02 -12.64 -4.01
CA ALA A 156 -14.17 -13.88 -3.28
C ALA A 156 -15.52 -13.84 -2.57
N GLU A 157 -16.25 -14.91 -2.65
CA GLU A 157 -17.55 -15.09 -2.00
C GLU A 157 -17.54 -16.33 -1.15
N LEU A 158 -18.27 -16.32 -0.04
CA LEU A 158 -18.37 -17.44 0.87
C LEU A 158 -19.83 -17.87 1.01
N ASP A 159 -20.14 -19.10 0.58
CA ASP A 159 -21.43 -19.78 0.76
C ASP A 159 -22.65 -18.99 0.24
N GLY A 160 -22.50 -18.15 -0.77
CA GLY A 160 -23.60 -17.30 -1.27
C GLY A 160 -24.08 -16.22 -0.30
N LYS A 161 -23.29 -15.94 0.75
CA LYS A 161 -23.68 -14.98 1.81
C LYS A 161 -23.09 -13.59 1.63
N GLY A 162 -22.23 -13.43 0.64
CA GLY A 162 -21.64 -12.15 0.31
C GLY A 162 -20.13 -12.18 0.15
N GLU A 163 -19.59 -11.02 -0.16
CA GLU A 163 -18.18 -10.86 -0.45
C GLU A 163 -17.30 -10.97 0.80
N VAL A 164 -16.19 -11.67 0.66
CA VAL A 164 -15.17 -11.87 1.70
C VAL A 164 -13.78 -11.55 1.17
N VAL A 165 -12.82 -11.43 2.07
CA VAL A 165 -11.41 -11.46 1.73
C VAL A 165 -10.88 -12.87 1.94
N ALA A 166 -10.36 -13.48 0.91
CA ALA A 166 -9.81 -14.83 0.96
C ALA A 166 -8.29 -14.82 0.86
N GLY A 167 -7.66 -15.79 1.52
CA GLY A 167 -6.25 -16.07 1.41
C GLY A 167 -6.01 -17.51 1.00
N ALA A 168 -5.01 -17.73 0.15
CA ALA A 168 -4.53 -19.05 -0.23
C ALA A 168 -3.04 -19.17 0.10
N VAL A 169 -2.70 -20.18 0.89
CA VAL A 169 -1.31 -20.50 1.23
C VAL A 169 -0.76 -21.47 0.21
N VAL A 170 0.37 -21.10 -0.38
CA VAL A 170 1.06 -21.85 -1.43
C VAL A 170 2.37 -22.38 -0.88
N MET A 171 2.58 -23.69 -1.01
CA MET A 171 3.82 -24.37 -0.60
C MET A 171 4.87 -24.35 -1.71
N ARG A 172 6.12 -24.41 -1.30
CA ARG A 172 7.25 -24.61 -2.21
C ARG A 172 7.18 -25.96 -2.89
N TYR A 173 7.72 -26.04 -4.09
CA TYR A 173 7.83 -27.31 -4.81
C TYR A 173 8.68 -28.29 -4.00
N GLY A 174 8.17 -29.52 -3.84
CA GLY A 174 8.87 -30.58 -3.11
C GLY A 174 8.71 -30.55 -1.58
N GLU A 175 8.08 -29.51 -1.02
CA GLU A 175 7.76 -29.44 0.41
C GLU A 175 6.38 -30.03 0.67
N THR A 176 6.28 -30.74 1.77
CA THR A 176 4.99 -31.23 2.31
C THR A 176 4.72 -30.54 3.65
N PRO A 177 3.47 -30.17 3.96
CA PRO A 177 3.16 -29.60 5.25
C PRO A 177 3.47 -30.62 6.34
N SER A 178 4.61 -30.45 7.01
CA SER A 178 5.08 -31.38 8.05
C SER A 178 4.31 -31.29 9.36
N LYS A 179 3.45 -30.27 9.50
CA LYS A 179 2.47 -30.12 10.59
C LYS A 179 1.20 -29.50 10.00
N PRO A 180 -0.01 -29.95 10.46
CA PRO A 180 -1.21 -29.26 10.08
C PRO A 180 -1.07 -27.77 10.47
N LEU A 181 -1.39 -26.86 9.56
CA LEU A 181 -1.60 -25.46 9.84
C LEU A 181 -2.83 -25.35 10.77
N THR A 182 -2.64 -25.80 12.01
CA THR A 182 -3.62 -25.57 13.07
C THR A 182 -3.53 -24.07 13.34
N ALA A 183 -4.36 -23.31 12.64
CA ALA A 183 -4.59 -21.93 12.95
C ALA A 183 -5.08 -21.89 14.41
N SER A 184 -4.15 -21.63 15.31
CA SER A 184 -4.52 -21.09 16.61
C SER A 184 -5.33 -19.85 16.29
N ARG A 185 -6.64 -19.89 16.53
CA ARG A 185 -7.53 -18.73 16.36
C ARG A 185 -6.84 -17.53 17.01
N PRO A 186 -6.40 -16.53 16.27
CA PRO A 186 -5.88 -15.35 16.91
C PRO A 186 -7.06 -14.74 17.67
N ARG A 187 -7.01 -14.79 19.00
CA ARG A 187 -7.90 -13.99 19.83
C ARG A 187 -7.44 -12.57 19.62
N LEU A 188 -8.12 -11.85 18.75
CA LEU A 188 -8.04 -10.40 18.70
C LEU A 188 -8.52 -9.91 20.06
N ARG A 189 -7.58 -9.49 20.89
CA ARG A 189 -7.92 -8.79 22.14
C ARG A 189 -8.60 -7.49 21.76
N SER A 190 -9.77 -7.31 22.34
CA SER A 190 -10.58 -6.07 22.33
C SER A 190 -9.80 -4.89 22.86
#